data_f89cb4e260e5e27a2c0b98ba12c99bf1
#
_entry.id   f89cb4e260e5e27a2c0b98ba12c99bf1
#
_cell.length_a   1.000
_cell.length_b   1.000
_cell.length_c   1.000
_cell.angle_alpha   90.00
_cell.angle_beta   90.00
_cell.angle_gamma   90.00
#
_symmetry.space_group_name_H-M   'P 1'
#
loop_
_entity.id
_entity.type
_entity.pdbx_description
1 polymer ?
#
loop_
_entity_poly.entity_id
_entity_poly.type
_entity_poly.pdbx_seq_one_letter_code
_entity_poly.pdbx_strand_id
1 'polypeptide(L)'
;LPMEGQVAFFPRGSRVVVVGTHFLPDDTTRHVGHDHPIPWLDPGTQDGMLDRAGIFLVPLDGARIKSAQVMGHTEGALSLEVPSGSYVLSIETWNPRKRRAGRLRMGFESQPVPEDVASLSDILMLRPSSKEPEVLAAALPQALKKAEILTGQTFAIAWEVSGLGFRSETLLFEVSVSPINRGVLRQIGEFLRITKPARPLRLSWEESGPLSPGPLFRYLNLDLPNLKAGEYEVRMVLKTVGRADAVSARVFSVQER
;
A
#
# COMPACT_ATOMS: atom_id res chain seq x y z
N LEU A 1 16.56 -12.81 -2.82
CA LEU A 1 16.82 -11.37 -2.84
C LEU A 1 15.79 -10.65 -1.95
N PRO A 2 16.17 -9.65 -1.15
CA PRO A 2 15.22 -8.79 -0.51
C PRO A 2 14.39 -8.09 -1.59
N MET A 3 13.08 -8.12 -1.43
CA MET A 3 12.14 -7.47 -2.33
C MET A 3 11.53 -6.29 -1.58
N GLU A 4 11.50 -5.15 -2.24
CA GLU A 4 10.75 -3.99 -1.78
C GLU A 4 9.40 -3.99 -2.48
N GLY A 5 8.35 -3.70 -1.74
CA GLY A 5 7.00 -3.66 -2.27
C GLY A 5 6.11 -2.79 -1.41
N GLN A 6 4.92 -2.45 -1.90
CA GLN A 6 3.91 -1.85 -1.05
C GLN A 6 3.20 -2.94 -0.26
N VAL A 7 2.99 -2.69 1.02
CA VAL A 7 2.04 -3.42 1.86
C VAL A 7 1.04 -2.41 2.37
N ALA A 8 -0.24 -2.74 2.32
CA ALA A 8 -1.31 -1.89 2.81
C ALA A 8 -2.40 -2.74 3.49
N PHE A 9 -2.93 -2.23 4.60
CA PHE A 9 -3.92 -2.87 5.43
C PHE A 9 -5.24 -2.11 5.36
N PHE A 10 -6.32 -2.84 5.07
CA PHE A 10 -7.68 -2.31 4.93
C PHE A 10 -8.57 -2.96 6.00
N PRO A 11 -8.67 -2.34 7.20
CA PRO A 11 -9.49 -2.87 8.29
C PRO A 11 -10.98 -2.84 7.93
N ARG A 12 -11.69 -3.94 8.23
CA ARG A 12 -13.13 -4.10 7.99
C ARG A 12 -13.78 -4.80 9.19
N GLY A 13 -14.05 -4.05 10.25
CA GLY A 13 -14.57 -4.59 11.49
C GLY A 13 -13.60 -5.59 12.15
N SER A 14 -14.01 -6.85 12.26
CA SER A 14 -13.19 -7.94 12.84
C SER A 14 -12.24 -8.58 11.81
N ARG A 15 -12.14 -8.05 10.61
CA ARG A 15 -11.30 -8.57 9.53
C ARG A 15 -10.38 -7.48 8.98
N VAL A 16 -9.36 -7.90 8.27
CA VAL A 16 -8.45 -7.02 7.54
C VAL A 16 -8.16 -7.60 6.16
N VAL A 17 -8.24 -6.76 5.13
CA VAL A 17 -7.70 -7.09 3.81
C VAL A 17 -6.26 -6.61 3.75
N VAL A 18 -5.35 -7.55 3.55
CA VAL A 18 -3.92 -7.28 3.37
C VAL A 18 -3.62 -7.26 1.89
N VAL A 19 -3.10 -6.16 1.41
CA VAL A 19 -2.64 -5.98 0.02
C VAL A 19 -1.12 -5.99 0.01
N GLY A 20 -0.54 -6.76 -0.90
CA GLY A 20 0.90 -6.77 -1.12
C GLY A 20 1.23 -6.68 -2.61
N THR A 21 2.12 -5.75 -2.98
CA THR A 21 2.63 -5.69 -4.35
C THR A 21 3.84 -6.59 -4.51
N HIS A 22 3.96 -7.20 -5.67
CA HIS A 22 5.08 -8.05 -6.02
C HIS A 22 5.70 -7.62 -7.36
N PHE A 23 6.99 -7.79 -7.48
CA PHE A 23 7.74 -7.64 -8.73
C PHE A 23 9.05 -8.39 -8.63
N LEU A 24 9.59 -8.78 -9.77
CA LEU A 24 10.95 -9.31 -9.84
C LEU A 24 11.91 -8.13 -10.01
N PRO A 25 12.88 -7.94 -9.12
CA PRO A 25 13.89 -6.90 -9.27
C PRO A 25 14.62 -7.07 -10.60
N ASP A 26 14.80 -5.96 -11.34
CA ASP A 26 15.62 -5.94 -12.53
C ASP A 26 17.09 -6.23 -12.20
N ASP A 27 17.86 -6.64 -13.21
CA ASP A 27 19.18 -7.21 -13.10
C ASP A 27 20.25 -6.21 -12.66
N THR A 28 20.35 -5.94 -11.38
CA THR A 28 21.60 -5.43 -10.82
C THR A 28 22.08 -6.38 -9.73
N THR A 29 22.85 -7.40 -10.16
CA THR A 29 23.81 -8.14 -9.37
C THR A 29 23.38 -8.73 -8.02
N ARG A 30 23.08 -10.02 -8.04
CA ARG A 30 23.72 -11.07 -7.19
C ARG A 30 23.04 -12.40 -7.45
N HIS A 31 23.75 -13.31 -8.09
CA HIS A 31 23.44 -14.73 -8.04
C HIS A 31 23.54 -15.18 -6.57
N VAL A 32 22.42 -15.43 -5.92
CA VAL A 32 22.42 -16.21 -4.70
C VAL A 32 22.20 -17.66 -5.13
N GLY A 33 23.29 -18.36 -5.26
CA GLY A 33 23.28 -19.81 -5.39
C GLY A 33 22.85 -20.41 -4.05
N HIS A 34 21.59 -20.79 -3.93
CA HIS A 34 21.15 -21.70 -2.90
C HIS A 34 20.27 -22.75 -3.57
N ASP A 35 20.82 -23.97 -3.64
CA ASP A 35 20.15 -25.20 -4.09
C ASP A 35 19.12 -25.69 -3.05
N HIS A 36 18.26 -24.80 -2.55
CA HIS A 36 17.13 -25.24 -1.75
C HIS A 36 15.94 -25.49 -2.66
N PRO A 37 15.44 -26.74 -2.72
CA PRO A 37 14.23 -27.05 -3.45
C PRO A 37 13.08 -26.20 -2.88
N ILE A 38 12.43 -25.45 -3.75
CA ILE A 38 11.24 -24.68 -3.37
C ILE A 38 10.09 -25.70 -3.36
N PRO A 39 9.44 -25.95 -2.21
CA PRO A 39 8.55 -27.11 -2.03
C PRO A 39 7.35 -27.25 -2.97
N TRP A 40 7.04 -26.19 -3.74
CA TRP A 40 5.91 -26.19 -4.69
C TRP A 40 6.35 -26.23 -6.16
N LEU A 41 7.64 -26.40 -6.43
CA LEU A 41 8.13 -26.46 -7.79
C LEU A 41 8.18 -27.92 -8.25
N ASP A 42 7.23 -28.31 -9.10
CA ASP A 42 7.37 -29.52 -9.91
C ASP A 42 8.07 -29.13 -11.22
N PRO A 43 9.34 -29.50 -11.43
CA PRO A 43 10.10 -29.12 -12.62
C PRO A 43 9.62 -29.83 -13.90
N GLY A 44 8.68 -30.73 -13.80
CA GLY A 44 8.24 -31.60 -14.92
C GLY A 44 7.07 -31.07 -15.74
N THR A 45 6.41 -29.96 -15.34
CA THR A 45 5.24 -29.44 -16.05
C THR A 45 5.56 -28.13 -16.78
N GLN A 46 4.85 -27.82 -17.88
CA GLN A 46 4.94 -26.50 -18.53
C GLN A 46 4.64 -25.37 -17.56
N ASP A 47 3.80 -25.58 -16.57
CA ASP A 47 3.49 -24.65 -15.48
C ASP A 47 4.72 -24.34 -14.61
N GLY A 48 5.68 -25.25 -14.50
CA GLY A 48 6.95 -25.05 -13.80
C GLY A 48 7.83 -23.95 -14.41
N MET A 49 7.57 -23.54 -15.66
CA MET A 49 8.32 -22.48 -16.37
C MET A 49 7.68 -21.09 -16.29
N LEU A 50 6.50 -20.97 -15.70
CA LEU A 50 5.82 -19.69 -15.52
C LEU A 50 6.29 -18.98 -14.24
N ASP A 51 6.35 -17.65 -14.33
CA ASP A 51 6.58 -16.81 -13.16
C ASP A 51 5.47 -17.02 -12.13
N ARG A 52 5.83 -17.00 -10.87
CA ARG A 52 4.89 -17.19 -9.75
C ARG A 52 5.05 -16.07 -8.74
N ALA A 53 3.94 -15.63 -8.19
CA ALA A 53 3.92 -14.76 -7.03
C ALA A 53 2.90 -15.26 -6.02
N GLY A 54 3.16 -15.04 -4.74
CA GLY A 54 2.26 -15.42 -3.66
C GLY A 54 2.33 -14.48 -2.48
N ILE A 55 1.19 -14.29 -1.83
CA ILE A 55 1.05 -13.68 -0.53
C ILE A 55 0.65 -14.76 0.47
N PHE A 56 1.36 -14.83 1.59
CA PHE A 56 1.18 -15.82 2.64
C PHE A 56 1.03 -15.12 3.98
N LEU A 57 0.01 -15.49 4.73
CA LEU A 57 -0.24 -15.00 6.08
C LEU A 57 -0.18 -16.17 7.05
N VAL A 58 0.82 -16.15 7.92
CA VAL A 58 1.05 -17.16 8.96
C VAL A 58 0.57 -16.57 10.28
N PRO A 59 -0.57 -17.06 10.83
CA PRO A 59 -1.04 -16.62 12.13
C PRO A 59 -0.07 -17.04 13.24
N LEU A 60 0.16 -16.16 14.21
CA LEU A 60 1.06 -16.48 15.36
C LEU A 60 0.40 -17.35 16.42
N ASP A 61 -0.91 -17.51 16.39
CA ASP A 61 -1.69 -18.41 17.27
C ASP A 61 -1.66 -19.89 16.83
N GLY A 62 -0.94 -20.21 15.75
CA GLY A 62 -0.83 -21.56 15.22
C GLY A 62 -2.00 -21.99 14.31
N ALA A 63 -2.93 -21.07 13.98
CA ALA A 63 -4.00 -21.35 13.05
C ALA A 63 -3.48 -21.62 11.61
N ARG A 64 -4.37 -22.06 10.73
CA ARG A 64 -3.99 -22.42 9.35
C ARG A 64 -3.51 -21.21 8.56
N ILE A 65 -2.37 -21.39 7.87
CA ILE A 65 -1.82 -20.42 6.91
C ILE A 65 -2.86 -20.09 5.83
N LYS A 66 -3.01 -18.80 5.52
CA LYS A 66 -3.79 -18.29 4.40
C LYS A 66 -2.84 -17.85 3.29
N SER A 67 -3.21 -18.12 2.05
CA SER A 67 -2.41 -17.71 0.88
C SER A 67 -3.26 -17.41 -0.33
N ALA A 68 -2.77 -16.50 -1.18
CA ALA A 68 -3.21 -16.33 -2.57
C ALA A 68 -1.98 -16.34 -3.46
N GLN A 69 -2.12 -16.91 -4.66
CA GLN A 69 -1.03 -17.06 -5.61
C GLN A 69 -1.50 -16.70 -7.01
N VAL A 70 -0.58 -16.25 -7.84
CA VAL A 70 -0.77 -15.94 -9.25
C VAL A 70 0.39 -16.52 -10.07
N MET A 71 0.08 -17.00 -11.27
CA MET A 71 1.07 -17.51 -12.23
C MET A 71 1.06 -16.65 -13.50
N GLY A 72 2.20 -16.59 -14.19
CA GLY A 72 2.35 -15.90 -15.47
C GLY A 72 2.58 -14.39 -15.36
N HIS A 73 2.62 -13.83 -14.16
CA HIS A 73 2.82 -12.40 -13.96
C HIS A 73 4.12 -12.12 -13.20
N THR A 74 4.95 -11.25 -13.76
CA THR A 74 6.22 -10.81 -13.14
C THR A 74 6.00 -9.70 -12.12
N GLU A 75 4.87 -9.01 -12.18
CA GLU A 75 4.51 -7.90 -11.30
C GLU A 75 3.00 -7.80 -11.11
N GLY A 76 2.58 -7.23 -9.99
CA GLY A 76 1.17 -7.01 -9.68
C GLY A 76 0.92 -6.79 -8.20
N ALA A 77 -0.33 -6.86 -7.81
CA ALA A 77 -0.78 -6.84 -6.43
C ALA A 77 -1.63 -8.06 -6.12
N LEU A 78 -1.45 -8.61 -4.94
CA LEU A 78 -2.25 -9.68 -4.38
C LEU A 78 -2.94 -9.18 -3.11
N SER A 79 -4.11 -9.71 -2.82
CA SER A 79 -4.81 -9.42 -1.57
C SER A 79 -5.32 -10.68 -0.90
N LEU A 80 -5.37 -10.64 0.43
CA LEU A 80 -5.97 -11.67 1.27
C LEU A 80 -6.79 -11.01 2.36
N GLU A 81 -7.98 -11.53 2.59
CA GLU A 81 -8.81 -11.15 3.72
C GLU A 81 -8.70 -12.18 4.83
N VAL A 82 -8.33 -11.72 6.03
CA VAL A 82 -8.16 -12.57 7.23
C VAL A 82 -8.83 -11.93 8.45
N PRO A 83 -9.13 -12.69 9.51
CA PRO A 83 -9.52 -12.13 10.80
C PRO A 83 -8.46 -11.18 11.33
N SER A 84 -8.86 -10.21 12.15
CA SER A 84 -7.90 -9.41 12.92
C SER A 84 -7.08 -10.31 13.84
N GLY A 85 -5.80 -9.97 14.05
CA GLY A 85 -4.86 -10.78 14.83
C GLY A 85 -3.42 -10.48 14.47
N SER A 86 -2.51 -11.30 14.99
CA SER A 86 -1.06 -11.18 14.78
C SER A 86 -0.59 -12.19 13.73
N TYR A 87 0.15 -11.71 12.74
CA TYR A 87 0.59 -12.49 11.58
C TYR A 87 2.03 -12.21 11.19
N VAL A 88 2.65 -13.19 10.56
CA VAL A 88 3.81 -12.97 9.68
C VAL A 88 3.29 -12.96 8.24
N LEU A 89 3.45 -11.82 7.56
CA LEU A 89 3.24 -11.66 6.13
C LEU A 89 4.50 -12.06 5.38
N SER A 90 4.35 -12.86 4.32
CA SER A 90 5.39 -13.09 3.31
C SER A 90 4.81 -12.84 1.92
N ILE A 91 5.48 -12.01 1.13
CA ILE A 91 5.21 -11.84 -0.29
C ILE A 91 6.42 -12.44 -1.02
N GLU A 92 6.16 -13.39 -1.89
CA GLU A 92 7.22 -14.17 -2.55
C GLU A 92 7.01 -14.17 -4.06
N THR A 93 8.11 -14.04 -4.80
CA THR A 93 8.12 -14.13 -6.26
C THR A 93 9.17 -15.14 -6.72
N TRP A 94 8.87 -15.84 -7.80
CA TRP A 94 9.77 -16.80 -8.40
C TRP A 94 9.70 -16.74 -9.92
N ASN A 95 10.88 -16.58 -10.57
CA ASN A 95 11.04 -16.71 -12.01
C ASN A 95 11.91 -17.94 -12.30
N PRO A 96 11.35 -19.05 -12.74
CA PRO A 96 12.08 -20.28 -12.99
C PRO A 96 13.08 -20.16 -14.15
N ARG A 97 12.75 -19.39 -15.19
CA ARG A 97 13.63 -19.20 -16.36
C ARG A 97 14.89 -18.46 -16.01
N LYS A 98 14.79 -17.42 -15.18
CA LYS A 98 15.92 -16.63 -14.69
C LYS A 98 16.52 -17.17 -13.40
N ARG A 99 15.94 -18.25 -12.82
CA ARG A 99 16.32 -18.85 -11.52
C ARG A 99 16.40 -17.78 -10.42
N ARG A 100 15.42 -16.88 -10.36
CA ARG A 100 15.37 -15.76 -9.43
C ARG A 100 14.19 -15.85 -8.50
N ALA A 101 14.43 -15.52 -7.24
CA ALA A 101 13.40 -15.40 -6.21
C ALA A 101 13.52 -14.06 -5.50
N GLY A 102 12.39 -13.46 -5.19
CA GLY A 102 12.27 -12.29 -4.33
C GLY A 102 11.40 -12.62 -3.13
N ARG A 103 11.68 -12.01 -1.98
CA ARG A 103 10.88 -12.15 -0.77
C ARG A 103 10.86 -10.84 0.00
N LEU A 104 9.65 -10.44 0.43
CA LEU A 104 9.42 -9.45 1.46
C LEU A 104 8.74 -10.16 2.64
N ARG A 105 9.23 -9.96 3.86
CA ARG A 105 8.64 -10.54 5.06
C ARG A 105 8.57 -9.51 6.17
N MET A 106 7.42 -9.46 6.86
CA MET A 106 7.21 -8.59 8.01
C MET A 106 6.16 -9.18 8.97
N GLY A 107 6.30 -8.88 10.25
CA GLY A 107 5.24 -9.09 11.23
C GLY A 107 4.26 -7.93 11.20
N PHE A 108 2.98 -8.20 11.43
CA PHE A 108 1.99 -7.17 11.70
C PHE A 108 0.94 -7.65 12.70
N GLU A 109 0.32 -6.69 13.33
CA GLU A 109 -0.83 -6.90 14.21
C GLU A 109 -1.98 -6.03 13.72
N SER A 110 -3.17 -6.62 13.58
CA SER A 110 -4.40 -5.93 13.25
C SER A 110 -5.38 -6.07 14.40
N GLN A 111 -5.78 -4.96 14.97
CA GLN A 111 -6.83 -4.93 15.99
C GLN A 111 -8.21 -4.88 15.33
N PRO A 112 -9.23 -5.53 15.89
CA PRO A 112 -10.61 -5.33 15.47
C PRO A 112 -11.00 -3.86 15.59
N VAL A 113 -11.61 -3.31 14.54
CA VAL A 113 -12.16 -1.96 14.58
C VAL A 113 -13.65 -2.09 14.90
N PRO A 114 -14.16 -1.43 15.96
CA PRO A 114 -15.60 -1.41 16.24
C PRO A 114 -16.40 -0.90 15.05
N GLU A 115 -17.57 -1.48 14.79
CA GLU A 115 -18.36 -1.21 13.59
C GLU A 115 -18.81 0.25 13.45
N ASP A 116 -18.94 0.97 14.58
CA ASP A 116 -19.36 2.37 14.63
C ASP A 116 -18.20 3.36 14.78
N VAL A 117 -16.95 2.90 14.75
CA VAL A 117 -15.76 3.76 14.82
C VAL A 117 -15.25 4.04 13.40
N ALA A 118 -15.34 5.30 12.98
CA ALA A 118 -14.80 5.72 11.69
C ALA A 118 -13.28 5.50 11.66
N SER A 119 -12.82 4.73 10.69
CA SER A 119 -11.41 4.42 10.51
C SER A 119 -10.99 4.52 9.05
N LEU A 120 -9.74 4.91 8.81
CA LEU A 120 -9.10 4.91 7.50
C LEU A 120 -8.22 3.67 7.36
N SER A 121 -8.24 3.06 6.18
CA SER A 121 -7.22 2.08 5.80
C SER A 121 -5.88 2.74 5.57
N ASP A 122 -4.84 1.94 5.35
CA ASP A 122 -3.62 2.42 4.72
C ASP A 122 -3.91 2.99 3.33
N ILE A 123 -3.03 3.90 2.89
CA ILE A 123 -3.05 4.49 1.56
C ILE A 123 -2.28 3.56 0.62
N LEU A 124 -2.92 3.12 -0.48
CA LEU A 124 -2.29 2.38 -1.56
C LEU A 124 -1.97 3.34 -2.71
N MET A 125 -0.72 3.36 -3.16
CA MET A 125 -0.30 4.17 -4.31
C MET A 125 -0.50 3.41 -5.62
N LEU A 126 -1.04 4.10 -6.62
CA LEU A 126 -1.50 3.53 -7.87
C LEU A 126 -0.99 4.33 -9.07
N ARG A 127 -0.95 3.71 -10.24
CA ARG A 127 -0.90 4.42 -11.52
C ARG A 127 -2.25 5.10 -11.76
N PRO A 128 -2.27 6.31 -12.34
CA PRO A 128 -3.51 6.96 -12.71
C PRO A 128 -4.32 6.12 -13.69
N SER A 129 -5.63 6.16 -13.57
CA SER A 129 -6.55 5.48 -14.47
C SER A 129 -7.54 6.48 -15.07
N SER A 130 -7.84 6.30 -16.36
CA SER A 130 -8.90 7.07 -17.02
C SER A 130 -10.31 6.68 -16.57
N LYS A 131 -10.45 5.41 -16.12
CA LYS A 131 -11.66 4.92 -15.45
C LYS A 131 -11.33 4.69 -13.99
N GLU A 132 -11.89 5.52 -13.13
CA GLU A 132 -11.67 5.41 -11.68
C GLU A 132 -12.24 4.08 -11.17
N PRO A 133 -11.46 3.30 -10.40
CA PRO A 133 -11.94 2.08 -9.78
C PRO A 133 -12.96 2.42 -8.68
N GLU A 134 -14.02 1.64 -8.60
CA GLU A 134 -15.08 1.82 -7.60
C GLU A 134 -14.88 0.97 -6.34
N VAL A 135 -13.99 -0.04 -6.42
CA VAL A 135 -13.70 -0.96 -5.32
C VAL A 135 -12.22 -1.30 -5.30
N LEU A 136 -11.72 -1.71 -4.13
CA LEU A 136 -10.31 -2.09 -3.94
C LEU A 136 -9.84 -3.15 -4.96
N ALA A 137 -10.63 -4.18 -5.20
CA ALA A 137 -10.25 -5.25 -6.14
C ALA A 137 -10.02 -4.73 -7.57
N ALA A 138 -10.79 -3.73 -8.01
CA ALA A 138 -10.61 -3.10 -9.33
C ALA A 138 -9.38 -2.16 -9.38
N ALA A 139 -8.90 -1.68 -8.22
CA ALA A 139 -7.72 -0.83 -8.12
C ALA A 139 -6.40 -1.63 -8.12
N LEU A 140 -6.39 -2.87 -7.66
CA LEU A 140 -5.18 -3.69 -7.51
C LEU A 140 -4.32 -3.79 -8.77
N PRO A 141 -4.87 -3.95 -10.00
CA PRO A 141 -4.05 -4.00 -11.22
C PRO A 141 -3.25 -2.73 -11.51
N GLN A 142 -3.63 -1.60 -10.89
CA GLN A 142 -2.99 -0.30 -11.05
C GLN A 142 -1.96 -0.03 -9.95
N ALA A 143 -1.84 -0.90 -8.94
CA ALA A 143 -0.92 -0.66 -7.82
C ALA A 143 0.52 -0.46 -8.32
N LEU A 144 1.17 0.57 -7.80
CA LEU A 144 2.59 0.78 -8.04
C LEU A 144 3.39 -0.34 -7.38
N LYS A 145 4.48 -0.77 -8.00
CA LYS A 145 5.36 -1.81 -7.46
C LYS A 145 5.87 -1.44 -6.05
N LYS A 146 6.27 -0.18 -5.91
CA LYS A 146 6.77 0.43 -4.68
C LYS A 146 6.02 1.73 -4.42
N ALA A 147 6.11 2.25 -3.21
CA ALA A 147 5.71 3.63 -2.91
C ALA A 147 6.77 4.61 -3.46
N GLU A 148 6.90 4.65 -4.78
CA GLU A 148 7.92 5.42 -5.50
C GLU A 148 7.36 5.95 -6.82
N ILE A 149 7.68 7.20 -7.14
CA ILE A 149 7.33 7.87 -8.39
C ILE A 149 8.55 8.59 -8.96
N LEU A 150 8.49 8.98 -10.24
CA LEU A 150 9.49 9.83 -10.87
C LEU A 150 9.09 11.31 -10.79
N THR A 151 10.06 12.21 -10.84
CA THR A 151 9.80 13.65 -10.92
C THR A 151 8.87 13.96 -12.10
N GLY A 152 7.81 14.75 -11.83
CA GLY A 152 6.77 15.11 -12.82
C GLY A 152 5.83 13.97 -13.20
N GLN A 153 5.88 12.83 -12.52
CA GLN A 153 4.96 11.74 -12.75
C GLN A 153 3.68 11.96 -11.91
N THR A 154 2.53 11.88 -12.58
CA THR A 154 1.24 11.78 -11.90
C THR A 154 1.08 10.41 -11.27
N PHE A 155 0.38 10.34 -10.15
CA PHE A 155 0.03 9.09 -9.48
C PHE A 155 -1.38 9.19 -8.87
N ALA A 156 -1.89 8.08 -8.41
CA ALA A 156 -3.16 8.06 -7.69
C ALA A 156 -2.97 7.42 -6.32
N ILE A 157 -3.90 7.70 -5.43
CA ILE A 157 -4.01 7.04 -4.13
C ILE A 157 -5.38 6.43 -3.97
N ALA A 158 -5.45 5.29 -3.29
CA ALA A 158 -6.71 4.67 -2.90
C ALA A 158 -6.69 4.30 -1.42
N TRP A 159 -7.87 4.36 -0.82
CA TRP A 159 -8.11 4.01 0.58
C TRP A 159 -9.54 3.56 0.78
N GLU A 160 -9.82 2.97 1.93
CA GLU A 160 -11.18 2.68 2.40
C GLU A 160 -11.45 3.40 3.71
N VAL A 161 -12.72 3.76 3.90
CA VAL A 161 -13.25 4.22 5.17
C VAL A 161 -14.20 3.15 5.68
N SER A 162 -14.04 2.73 6.93
CA SER A 162 -14.92 1.80 7.62
C SER A 162 -15.58 2.46 8.83
N GLY A 163 -16.63 1.85 9.38
CA GLY A 163 -17.34 2.36 10.55
C GLY A 163 -18.35 3.49 10.27
N LEU A 164 -18.76 3.63 9.01
CA LEU A 164 -19.75 4.60 8.56
C LEU A 164 -21.07 3.92 8.15
N GLY A 165 -22.11 4.72 7.87
CA GLY A 165 -23.39 4.25 7.34
C GLY A 165 -24.43 3.80 8.38
N PHE A 166 -24.14 3.99 9.66
CA PHE A 166 -25.10 3.78 10.76
C PHE A 166 -26.00 4.97 11.03
N ARG A 167 -25.63 6.13 10.50
CA ARG A 167 -26.37 7.40 10.55
C ARG A 167 -25.99 8.27 9.36
N SER A 168 -26.82 9.28 9.08
CA SER A 168 -26.47 10.30 8.08
C SER A 168 -25.31 11.15 8.59
N GLU A 169 -24.22 11.26 7.82
CA GLU A 169 -22.99 11.98 8.18
C GLU A 169 -22.46 12.76 6.99
N THR A 170 -21.84 13.90 7.28
CA THR A 170 -20.98 14.62 6.34
C THR A 170 -19.53 14.28 6.65
N LEU A 171 -18.79 13.92 5.63
CA LEU A 171 -17.39 13.53 5.69
C LEU A 171 -16.55 14.69 5.14
N LEU A 172 -15.65 15.24 5.93
CA LEU A 172 -14.63 16.17 5.49
C LEU A 172 -13.30 15.42 5.35
N PHE A 173 -12.80 15.31 4.12
CA PHE A 173 -11.48 14.78 3.83
C PHE A 173 -10.46 15.90 3.68
N GLU A 174 -9.30 15.71 4.26
CA GLU A 174 -8.13 16.56 4.07
C GLU A 174 -6.94 15.69 3.64
N VAL A 175 -6.37 15.97 2.47
CA VAL A 175 -5.15 15.33 1.96
C VAL A 175 -4.03 16.35 1.95
N SER A 176 -2.88 15.97 2.46
CA SER A 176 -1.69 16.78 2.36
C SER A 176 -0.48 15.97 1.89
N VAL A 177 0.37 16.59 1.07
CA VAL A 177 1.66 16.04 0.67
C VAL A 177 2.75 16.98 1.13
N SER A 178 3.68 16.46 1.92
CA SER A 178 4.77 17.24 2.50
C SER A 178 6.11 16.52 2.42
N PRO A 179 7.23 17.23 2.21
CA PRO A 179 8.56 16.62 2.22
C PRO A 179 8.93 16.17 3.65
N ILE A 180 9.59 15.01 3.74
CA ILE A 180 10.16 14.52 4.99
C ILE A 180 11.57 15.07 5.13
N ASN A 181 11.77 15.94 6.12
CA ASN A 181 13.08 16.55 6.40
C ASN A 181 13.87 15.65 7.37
N ARG A 182 14.75 14.79 6.85
CA ARG A 182 15.62 13.94 7.68
C ARG A 182 16.97 14.57 8.08
N GLY A 183 17.24 15.85 7.76
CA GLY A 183 18.54 16.46 7.95
C GLY A 183 18.59 17.51 9.06
N VAL A 184 19.46 17.32 10.06
CA VAL A 184 19.78 18.32 11.13
C VAL A 184 20.28 19.65 10.54
N LEU A 185 21.02 19.61 9.43
CA LEU A 185 21.52 20.80 8.72
C LEU A 185 20.40 21.69 8.16
N ARG A 186 19.27 21.11 7.76
CA ARG A 186 18.13 21.87 7.24
C ARG A 186 17.35 22.55 8.36
N GLN A 187 17.24 21.94 9.54
CA GLN A 187 16.67 22.57 10.72
C GLN A 187 17.47 23.83 11.13
N ILE A 188 18.81 23.78 11.03
CA ILE A 188 19.68 24.93 11.27
C ILE A 188 19.45 26.02 10.21
N GLY A 189 19.31 25.64 8.94
CA GLY A 189 19.02 26.58 7.84
C GLY A 189 17.65 27.25 7.95
N GLU A 190 16.63 26.53 8.40
CA GLU A 190 15.29 27.06 8.67
C GLU A 190 15.27 27.98 9.89
N PHE A 191 16.02 27.65 10.93
CA PHE A 191 16.19 28.49 12.10
C PHE A 191 16.88 29.83 11.74
N LEU A 192 17.84 29.80 10.84
CA LEU A 192 18.54 31.02 10.35
C LEU A 192 17.74 31.76 9.26
N ARG A 193 16.51 31.31 8.90
CA ARG A 193 15.68 31.88 7.83
C ARG A 193 16.35 31.91 6.45
N ILE A 194 17.33 31.08 6.19
CA ILE A 194 18.06 31.01 4.93
C ILE A 194 17.28 30.24 3.87
N THR A 195 16.43 29.27 4.30
CA THR A 195 15.56 28.49 3.42
C THR A 195 14.10 28.65 3.82
N LYS A 196 13.22 28.97 2.86
CA LYS A 196 11.77 28.97 3.12
C LYS A 196 11.31 27.52 3.31
N PRO A 197 10.54 27.20 4.38
CA PRO A 197 9.97 25.87 4.53
C PRO A 197 9.08 25.55 3.32
N ALA A 198 9.22 24.34 2.76
CA ALA A 198 8.36 23.90 1.70
C ALA A 198 6.93 23.81 2.24
N ARG A 199 6.01 24.56 1.65
CA ARG A 199 4.60 24.51 2.05
C ARG A 199 4.01 23.16 1.63
N PRO A 200 3.32 22.45 2.53
CA PRO A 200 2.61 21.24 2.15
C PRO A 200 1.53 21.57 1.11
N LEU A 201 1.39 20.74 0.10
CA LEU A 201 0.22 20.78 -0.73
C LEU A 201 -0.96 20.26 0.10
N ARG A 202 -2.12 20.94 0.02
CA ARG A 202 -3.32 20.56 0.74
C ARG A 202 -4.53 20.60 -0.17
N LEU A 203 -5.35 19.56 -0.09
CA LEU A 203 -6.65 19.44 -0.72
C LEU A 203 -7.66 19.12 0.37
N SER A 204 -8.86 19.69 0.28
CA SER A 204 -9.97 19.33 1.16
C SER A 204 -11.28 19.38 0.40
N TRP A 205 -12.17 18.44 0.74
CA TRP A 205 -13.51 18.39 0.17
C TRP A 205 -14.48 17.74 1.16
N GLU A 206 -15.77 18.03 0.96
CA GLU A 206 -16.85 17.42 1.70
C GLU A 206 -17.65 16.48 0.81
N GLU A 207 -18.14 15.39 1.39
CA GLU A 207 -19.08 14.49 0.74
C GLU A 207 -20.07 13.90 1.75
N SER A 208 -21.18 13.39 1.25
CA SER A 208 -22.13 12.64 2.07
C SER A 208 -21.55 11.25 2.40
N GLY A 209 -21.72 10.84 3.64
CA GLY A 209 -21.39 9.47 4.07
C GLY A 209 -22.28 8.43 3.38
N PRO A 210 -21.91 7.13 3.46
CA PRO A 210 -22.70 6.06 2.87
C PRO A 210 -24.06 5.91 3.57
N LEU A 211 -25.06 5.45 2.83
CA LEU A 211 -26.42 5.23 3.35
C LEU A 211 -26.59 3.90 4.08
N SER A 212 -25.59 3.01 4.01
CA SER A 212 -25.57 1.71 4.68
C SER A 212 -24.16 1.37 5.15
N PRO A 213 -24.03 0.57 6.22
CA PRO A 213 -22.74 0.11 6.70
C PRO A 213 -21.97 -0.69 5.65
N GLY A 214 -20.65 -0.47 5.60
CA GLY A 214 -19.73 -1.16 4.70
C GLY A 214 -18.48 -0.32 4.43
N PRO A 215 -17.46 -0.91 3.81
CA PRO A 215 -16.27 -0.17 3.42
C PRO A 215 -16.60 0.81 2.29
N LEU A 216 -16.27 2.08 2.51
CA LEU A 216 -16.40 3.14 1.53
C LEU A 216 -15.05 3.30 0.82
N PHE A 217 -14.91 2.72 -0.38
CA PHE A 217 -13.70 2.86 -1.19
C PHE A 217 -13.61 4.26 -1.82
N ARG A 218 -12.40 4.81 -1.84
CA ARG A 218 -12.10 6.10 -2.48
C ARG A 218 -10.81 6.01 -3.28
N TYR A 219 -10.78 6.79 -4.35
CA TYR A 219 -9.67 6.92 -5.28
C TYR A 219 -9.47 8.40 -5.61
N LEU A 220 -8.21 8.85 -5.69
CA LEU A 220 -7.86 10.23 -5.99
C LEU A 220 -6.63 10.28 -6.88
N ASN A 221 -6.76 10.91 -8.06
CA ASN A 221 -5.62 11.25 -8.90
C ASN A 221 -4.89 12.47 -8.33
N LEU A 222 -3.56 12.39 -8.23
CA LEU A 222 -2.69 13.46 -7.77
C LEU A 222 -1.73 13.88 -8.88
N ASP A 223 -1.90 15.10 -9.35
CA ASP A 223 -0.98 15.75 -10.29
C ASP A 223 -0.12 16.76 -9.52
N LEU A 224 1.14 16.40 -9.28
CA LEU A 224 2.08 17.16 -8.46
C LEU A 224 3.36 17.45 -9.24
N PRO A 225 3.31 18.28 -10.29
CA PRO A 225 4.40 18.44 -11.25
C PRO A 225 5.69 19.03 -10.65
N ASN A 226 5.60 19.67 -9.48
CA ASN A 226 6.71 20.39 -8.85
C ASN A 226 7.40 19.60 -7.72
N LEU A 227 7.09 18.32 -7.54
CA LEU A 227 7.81 17.50 -6.57
C LEU A 227 9.24 17.26 -7.05
N LYS A 228 10.20 17.63 -6.22
CA LYS A 228 11.62 17.34 -6.42
C LYS A 228 11.96 15.94 -5.91
N ALA A 229 13.09 15.39 -6.36
CA ALA A 229 13.60 14.15 -5.79
C ALA A 229 13.76 14.26 -4.26
N GLY A 230 13.34 13.21 -3.56
CA GLY A 230 13.33 13.17 -2.10
C GLY A 230 12.24 12.28 -1.51
N GLU A 231 12.14 12.28 -0.19
CA GLU A 231 11.10 11.55 0.54
C GLU A 231 9.95 12.48 0.92
N TYR A 232 8.74 11.97 0.79
CA TYR A 232 7.49 12.68 1.05
C TYR A 232 6.55 11.83 1.87
N GLU A 233 5.67 12.49 2.60
CA GLU A 233 4.51 11.87 3.24
C GLU A 233 3.23 12.38 2.57
N VAL A 234 2.40 11.47 2.13
CA VAL A 234 0.98 11.74 1.87
C VAL A 234 0.21 11.39 3.13
N ARG A 235 -0.58 12.34 3.62
CA ARG A 235 -1.38 12.21 4.85
C ARG A 235 -2.83 12.50 4.52
N MET A 236 -3.71 11.60 4.94
CA MET A 236 -5.17 11.70 4.86
C MET A 236 -5.72 11.89 6.25
N VAL A 237 -6.65 12.83 6.40
CA VAL A 237 -7.45 13.02 7.62
C VAL A 237 -8.92 12.99 7.22
N LEU A 238 -9.69 12.19 7.92
CA LEU A 238 -11.15 12.18 7.83
C LEU A 238 -11.71 12.80 9.11
N LYS A 239 -12.55 13.82 8.95
CA LYS A 239 -13.29 14.46 10.03
C LYS A 239 -14.78 14.24 9.84
N THR A 240 -15.44 13.89 10.92
CA THR A 240 -16.89 13.65 10.95
C THR A 240 -17.45 14.22 12.25
N VAL A 241 -18.55 14.93 12.16
CA VAL A 241 -19.15 15.58 13.34
C VAL A 241 -19.44 14.57 14.45
N GLY A 242 -18.95 14.84 15.65
CA GLY A 242 -19.15 14.01 16.83
C GLY A 242 -18.35 12.70 16.86
N ARG A 243 -17.31 12.58 16.05
CA ARG A 243 -16.35 11.47 16.07
C ARG A 243 -14.91 11.99 16.19
N ALA A 244 -14.00 11.14 16.65
CA ALA A 244 -12.58 11.42 16.57
C ALA A 244 -12.11 11.44 15.11
N ASP A 245 -11.12 12.27 14.80
CA ASP A 245 -10.49 12.30 13.49
C ASP A 245 -9.80 10.97 13.21
N ALA A 246 -10.06 10.38 12.04
CA ALA A 246 -9.29 9.25 11.56
C ALA A 246 -8.15 9.74 10.67
N VAL A 247 -6.96 9.14 10.84
CA VAL A 247 -5.74 9.57 10.13
C VAL A 247 -5.05 8.37 9.54
N SER A 248 -4.61 8.51 8.28
CA SER A 248 -3.71 7.57 7.61
C SER A 248 -2.59 8.34 6.93
N ALA A 249 -1.39 7.77 6.90
CA ALA A 249 -0.25 8.38 6.24
C ALA A 249 0.61 7.34 5.52
N ARG A 250 1.21 7.77 4.40
CA ARG A 250 2.12 6.94 3.60
C ARG A 250 3.36 7.72 3.23
N VAL A 251 4.52 7.14 3.54
CA VAL A 251 5.80 7.64 3.04
C VAL A 251 6.03 7.09 1.63
N PHE A 252 6.50 7.96 0.74
CA PHE A 252 6.90 7.59 -0.61
C PHE A 252 8.14 8.37 -1.04
N SER A 253 8.86 7.82 -2.03
CA SER A 253 10.01 8.48 -2.63
C SER A 253 9.71 9.05 -4.01
N VAL A 254 10.33 10.18 -4.31
CA VAL A 254 10.38 10.76 -5.66
C VAL A 254 11.81 10.64 -6.16
N GLN A 255 11.99 9.93 -7.28
CA GLN A 255 13.28 9.73 -7.92
C GLN A 255 13.45 10.71 -9.09
N GLU A 256 14.67 11.07 -9.41
CA GLU A 256 14.97 11.81 -10.65
C GLU A 256 14.66 10.92 -11.86
N ARG A 257 14.20 11.57 -12.92
CA ARG A 257 13.84 10.90 -14.18
C ARG A 257 15.09 10.55 -15.00
#